data_a448255386cf59098832a718cdddd587
#
_entry.id   a448255386cf59098832a718cdddd587
#
_cell.length_a   1.000
_cell.length_b   1.000
_cell.length_c   1.000
_cell.angle_alpha   90.00
_cell.angle_beta   90.00
_cell.angle_gamma   90.00
#
_symmetry.space_group_name_H-M   'P 1'
#
loop_
_entity.id
_entity.type
_entity.pdbx_description
1 polymer ?
#
loop_
_entity_poly.entity_id
_entity_poly.type
_entity_poly.pdbx_seq_one_letter_code
_entity_poly.pdbx_strand_id
1 'polypeptide(L)'
;MTQKRITDDLQVLMSVLPARVVAAVKEANNSDHLLEIILDLGRRPMARFVNQELELCQEEIARADIDFVVSRIGEFDADNRAGLERTLHRISAIRNRHNTIVGLTCRVGRAVYGTIDIIQDLVESGKSILLLGKPGIGKTTMLRESARILAETKRVIIVDTSNEIGGDGDVPHPAVGRARRMQVATPSLQHEVMIEAVENHNPEVIIIDEIGRELEAMAARTIAERGVQLVATAHGRTLENLLLNPTLSDLIGGIESVTLSDEEARRRGTQKTVLERRSPPTFDVLVELQDRDKVAVHPDVAEVVDTLVRGYPVTAEIHWRDEKDTIHIEKPSRPAGTRGMVQGTRRSQGTAEGNRANQPQPYVTNRQRPEVSLEVEPFEVESAPRQARAANRVIRIYPYGVARNRLQQAAARLGVPAQIAREVEEADLVMTLRAYYRSRQQPIIEAEGRGVPIFVLRANTINQIEQSLAEVFNLPGDTMTANFEEVTRQTESAIRAVISGQRWVDLPPASATVRRIQHEMARQAELVSHSYGKDPNRRVRIFRE
;
A
#
# COMPACT_ATOMS: atom_id res chain seq x y z
N MET A 1 -24.14 -8.59 -30.38
CA MET A 1 -22.90 -7.81 -30.14
C MET A 1 -23.29 -6.57 -29.34
N THR A 2 -23.22 -6.67 -28.03
CA THR A 2 -23.34 -5.48 -27.19
C THR A 2 -22.02 -4.73 -27.30
N GLN A 3 -21.96 -3.75 -28.23
CA GLN A 3 -20.81 -2.87 -28.33
C GLN A 3 -20.54 -2.29 -26.94
N LYS A 4 -19.35 -2.54 -26.39
CA LYS A 4 -18.84 -1.82 -25.20
C LYS A 4 -19.06 -0.34 -25.51
N ARG A 5 -20.06 0.27 -24.85
CA ARG A 5 -20.41 1.66 -25.10
C ARG A 5 -19.28 2.51 -24.51
N ILE A 6 -18.43 3.03 -25.36
CA ILE A 6 -17.37 3.97 -24.98
C ILE A 6 -17.97 5.36 -25.12
N THR A 7 -18.00 6.11 -24.02
CA THR A 7 -18.31 7.53 -24.06
C THR A 7 -17.00 8.28 -23.86
N ASP A 8 -16.58 9.02 -24.85
CA ASP A 8 -15.53 9.99 -24.70
C ASP A 8 -16.10 11.38 -24.99
N ASP A 9 -15.89 12.29 -24.06
CA ASP A 9 -16.28 13.68 -24.21
C ASP A 9 -15.15 14.47 -24.88
N LEU A 10 -14.52 13.89 -25.92
CA LEU A 10 -13.35 14.43 -26.61
C LEU A 10 -13.62 15.83 -27.17
N GLN A 11 -14.86 16.11 -27.56
CA GLN A 11 -15.30 17.43 -28.00
C GLN A 11 -15.09 18.51 -26.92
N VAL A 12 -15.31 18.17 -25.65
CA VAL A 12 -15.12 19.09 -24.53
C VAL A 12 -13.62 19.39 -24.38
N LEU A 13 -12.76 18.36 -24.44
CA LEU A 13 -11.31 18.54 -24.41
C LEU A 13 -10.84 19.41 -25.61
N MET A 14 -11.36 19.14 -26.79
CA MET A 14 -11.01 19.94 -28.00
C MET A 14 -11.41 21.41 -27.87
N SER A 15 -12.48 21.73 -27.14
CA SER A 15 -12.95 23.11 -26.96
C SER A 15 -12.01 23.99 -26.16
N VAL A 16 -11.16 23.40 -25.32
CA VAL A 16 -10.18 24.12 -24.48
C VAL A 16 -8.78 24.20 -25.10
N LEU A 17 -8.56 23.53 -26.25
CA LEU A 17 -7.27 23.51 -26.92
C LEU A 17 -7.19 24.61 -28.00
N PRO A 18 -5.98 25.09 -28.36
CA PRO A 18 -5.79 26.02 -29.47
C PRO A 18 -6.32 25.47 -30.78
N ALA A 19 -7.00 26.30 -31.57
CA ALA A 19 -7.70 25.90 -32.81
C ALA A 19 -6.80 25.13 -33.80
N ARG A 20 -5.53 25.54 -33.95
CA ARG A 20 -4.53 24.86 -34.80
C ARG A 20 -4.21 23.44 -34.33
N VAL A 21 -4.12 23.22 -33.02
CA VAL A 21 -3.91 21.90 -32.44
C VAL A 21 -5.12 21.00 -32.66
N VAL A 22 -6.32 21.55 -32.46
CA VAL A 22 -7.59 20.85 -32.74
C VAL A 22 -7.71 20.45 -34.21
N ALA A 23 -7.36 21.34 -35.14
CA ALA A 23 -7.38 21.06 -36.57
C ALA A 23 -6.44 19.88 -36.91
N ALA A 24 -5.21 19.90 -36.39
CA ALA A 24 -4.23 18.85 -36.63
C ALA A 24 -4.64 17.50 -36.03
N VAL A 25 -5.23 17.48 -34.83
CA VAL A 25 -5.77 16.23 -34.24
C VAL A 25 -6.91 15.65 -35.06
N LYS A 26 -7.79 16.50 -35.62
CA LYS A 26 -8.86 16.07 -36.53
C LYS A 26 -8.31 15.53 -37.85
N GLU A 27 -7.28 16.17 -38.40
CA GLU A 27 -6.62 15.74 -39.63
C GLU A 27 -5.94 14.38 -39.48
N ALA A 28 -5.37 14.10 -38.30
CA ALA A 28 -4.80 12.79 -37.98
C ALA A 28 -5.84 11.66 -38.02
N ASN A 29 -7.14 11.96 -37.95
CA ASN A 29 -8.28 11.04 -38.06
C ASN A 29 -8.17 9.74 -37.28
N ASN A 30 -7.59 9.81 -36.09
CA ASN A 30 -7.31 8.65 -35.19
C ASN A 30 -7.75 8.93 -33.75
N SER A 31 -8.85 9.67 -33.59
CA SER A 31 -9.34 10.13 -32.29
C SER A 31 -9.63 8.99 -31.31
N ASP A 32 -10.10 7.82 -31.78
CA ASP A 32 -10.42 6.67 -30.96
C ASP A 32 -9.19 6.07 -30.23
N HIS A 33 -8.01 6.27 -30.78
CA HIS A 33 -6.75 5.77 -30.23
C HIS A 33 -5.91 6.88 -29.59
N LEU A 34 -6.41 8.10 -29.49
CA LEU A 34 -5.72 9.22 -28.84
C LEU A 34 -5.63 8.99 -27.33
N LEU A 35 -4.42 9.04 -26.79
CA LEU A 35 -4.14 8.87 -25.36
C LEU A 35 -3.92 10.21 -24.68
N GLU A 36 -3.08 11.07 -25.26
CA GLU A 36 -2.75 12.36 -24.66
C GLU A 36 -2.26 13.35 -25.72
N ILE A 37 -2.41 14.63 -25.40
CA ILE A 37 -1.86 15.76 -26.16
C ILE A 37 -0.89 16.50 -25.26
N ILE A 38 0.31 16.79 -25.76
CA ILE A 38 1.41 17.43 -25.03
C ILE A 38 1.67 18.82 -25.62
N LEU A 39 1.64 19.83 -24.77
CA LEU A 39 1.87 21.23 -25.12
C LEU A 39 3.00 21.79 -24.26
N ASP A 40 4.22 21.79 -24.75
CA ASP A 40 5.39 22.32 -24.04
C ASP A 40 5.83 23.64 -24.68
N LEU A 41 6.10 24.65 -23.86
CA LEU A 41 6.54 25.99 -24.31
C LEU A 41 7.82 25.90 -25.14
N GLY A 42 7.79 26.46 -26.36
CA GLY A 42 8.93 26.45 -27.29
C GLY A 42 9.19 25.09 -27.94
N ARG A 43 8.18 24.18 -27.91
CA ARG A 43 8.22 22.89 -28.62
C ARG A 43 7.00 22.74 -29.51
N ARG A 44 7.09 21.90 -30.52
CA ARG A 44 5.94 21.51 -31.33
C ARG A 44 4.97 20.69 -30.54
N PRO A 45 3.63 20.93 -30.67
CA PRO A 45 2.64 20.13 -29.97
C PRO A 45 2.66 18.69 -30.48
N MET A 46 2.57 17.73 -29.53
CA MET A 46 2.58 16.30 -29.84
C MET A 46 1.28 15.63 -29.43
N ALA A 47 0.83 14.66 -30.20
CA ALA A 47 -0.22 13.72 -29.82
C ALA A 47 0.34 12.32 -29.72
N ARG A 48 0.01 11.63 -28.61
CA ARG A 48 0.32 10.23 -28.41
C ARG A 48 -0.93 9.39 -28.62
N PHE A 49 -0.81 8.43 -29.52
CA PHE A 49 -1.82 7.42 -29.80
C PHE A 49 -1.35 6.06 -29.27
N VAL A 50 -2.22 5.07 -29.27
CA VAL A 50 -1.89 3.71 -28.78
C VAL A 50 -0.63 3.12 -29.43
N ASN A 51 -0.43 3.38 -30.75
CA ASN A 51 0.64 2.75 -31.52
C ASN A 51 1.65 3.74 -32.12
N GLN A 52 1.49 5.04 -31.92
CA GLN A 52 2.34 6.06 -32.52
C GLN A 52 2.32 7.38 -31.77
N GLU A 53 3.37 8.17 -31.97
CA GLU A 53 3.43 9.58 -31.56
C GLU A 53 3.52 10.44 -32.83
N LEU A 54 2.83 11.57 -32.84
CA LEU A 54 2.74 12.46 -33.98
C LEU A 54 2.95 13.91 -33.54
N GLU A 55 3.83 14.64 -34.25
CA GLU A 55 3.88 16.10 -34.18
C GLU A 55 2.67 16.67 -34.89
N LEU A 56 1.87 17.48 -34.18
CA LEU A 56 0.59 17.95 -34.68
C LEU A 56 0.73 19.13 -35.66
N CYS A 57 1.66 20.06 -35.44
CA CYS A 57 1.90 21.18 -36.31
C CYS A 57 3.36 21.66 -36.25
N GLN A 58 3.78 22.42 -37.27
CA GLN A 58 5.17 22.91 -37.39
C GLN A 58 5.47 24.07 -36.44
N GLU A 59 4.46 24.80 -36.01
CA GLU A 59 4.59 25.94 -35.12
C GLU A 59 4.77 25.49 -33.67
N GLU A 60 5.73 26.10 -32.96
CA GLU A 60 5.97 25.87 -31.56
C GLU A 60 4.85 26.43 -30.67
N ILE A 61 4.66 25.84 -29.51
CA ILE A 61 3.72 26.32 -28.50
C ILE A 61 4.24 27.62 -27.87
N ALA A 62 3.47 28.67 -28.02
CA ALA A 62 3.73 29.97 -27.43
C ALA A 62 3.12 30.09 -26.01
N ARG A 63 3.54 31.10 -25.27
CA ARG A 63 2.95 31.41 -23.94
C ARG A 63 1.42 31.59 -24.04
N ALA A 64 0.95 32.30 -25.08
CA ALA A 64 -0.46 32.53 -25.30
C ALA A 64 -1.29 31.25 -25.47
N ASP A 65 -0.71 30.18 -26.02
CA ASP A 65 -1.40 28.91 -26.19
C ASP A 65 -1.61 28.21 -24.82
N ILE A 66 -0.59 28.24 -23.95
CA ILE A 66 -0.69 27.70 -22.61
C ILE A 66 -1.72 28.48 -21.80
N ASP A 67 -1.64 29.81 -21.81
CA ASP A 67 -2.55 30.70 -21.10
C ASP A 67 -4.00 30.53 -21.61
N PHE A 68 -4.18 30.29 -22.93
CA PHE A 68 -5.47 29.99 -23.54
C PHE A 68 -6.10 28.72 -22.93
N VAL A 69 -5.33 27.64 -22.76
CA VAL A 69 -5.82 26.39 -22.15
C VAL A 69 -6.11 26.62 -20.67
N VAL A 70 -5.15 27.17 -19.93
CA VAL A 70 -5.26 27.40 -18.48
C VAL A 70 -6.48 28.25 -18.11
N SER A 71 -6.82 29.25 -18.94
CA SER A 71 -7.99 30.12 -18.68
C SER A 71 -9.35 29.42 -18.89
N ARG A 72 -9.38 28.21 -19.47
CA ARG A 72 -10.60 27.47 -19.83
C ARG A 72 -10.82 26.19 -19.02
N ILE A 73 -9.89 25.87 -18.15
CA ILE A 73 -9.96 24.69 -17.27
C ILE A 73 -10.10 25.14 -15.82
N GLY A 74 -10.43 24.22 -14.92
CA GLY A 74 -10.47 24.48 -13.49
C GLY A 74 -9.10 24.82 -12.89
N GLU A 75 -9.07 25.15 -11.61
CA GLU A 75 -7.84 25.36 -10.89
C GLU A 75 -7.04 24.06 -10.75
N PHE A 76 -5.70 24.19 -10.73
CA PHE A 76 -4.82 23.06 -10.52
C PHE A 76 -4.75 22.72 -9.03
N ASP A 77 -4.92 21.45 -8.71
CA ASP A 77 -4.75 20.92 -7.36
C ASP A 77 -3.28 20.89 -6.90
N ALA A 78 -3.04 20.37 -5.69
CA ALA A 78 -1.70 20.22 -5.12
C ALA A 78 -0.77 19.30 -5.93
N ASP A 79 -1.33 18.37 -6.73
CA ASP A 79 -0.60 17.47 -7.62
C ASP A 79 -0.41 18.06 -9.03
N ASN A 80 -0.72 19.36 -9.23
CA ASN A 80 -0.71 20.04 -10.52
C ASN A 80 -1.63 19.39 -11.56
N ARG A 81 -2.82 18.95 -11.15
CA ARG A 81 -3.84 18.37 -11.99
C ARG A 81 -5.06 19.27 -12.03
N ALA A 82 -5.71 19.35 -13.18
CA ALA A 82 -6.99 20.01 -13.37
C ALA A 82 -7.85 19.17 -14.30
N GLY A 83 -9.15 19.25 -14.14
CA GLY A 83 -10.10 18.54 -14.98
C GLY A 83 -11.05 19.47 -15.72
N LEU A 84 -11.92 18.85 -16.51
CA LEU A 84 -13.03 19.47 -17.18
C LEU A 84 -14.32 18.89 -16.62
N GLU A 85 -15.29 19.78 -16.38
CA GLU A 85 -16.60 19.40 -15.84
C GLU A 85 -17.25 18.27 -16.63
N ARG A 86 -17.79 17.27 -15.92
CA ARG A 86 -18.48 16.12 -16.48
C ARG A 86 -17.66 15.25 -17.43
N THR A 87 -16.34 15.33 -17.36
CA THR A 87 -15.44 14.51 -18.18
C THR A 87 -14.47 13.69 -17.32
N LEU A 88 -13.82 12.71 -17.93
CA LEU A 88 -12.71 11.95 -17.33
C LEU A 88 -11.35 12.43 -17.87
N HIS A 89 -11.33 13.53 -18.61
CA HIS A 89 -10.08 14.10 -19.08
C HIS A 89 -9.32 14.74 -17.93
N ARG A 90 -7.99 14.56 -17.94
CA ARG A 90 -7.09 15.14 -16.95
C ARG A 90 -6.05 16.00 -17.63
N ILE A 91 -5.85 17.19 -17.14
CA ILE A 91 -4.81 18.10 -17.60
C ILE A 91 -3.80 18.27 -16.50
N SER A 92 -2.54 17.90 -16.75
CA SER A 92 -1.45 18.01 -15.81
C SER A 92 -0.50 19.11 -16.22
N ALA A 93 -0.10 19.98 -15.28
CA ALA A 93 0.80 21.10 -15.54
C ALA A 93 2.25 20.74 -15.18
N ILE A 94 3.17 21.19 -16.03
CA ILE A 94 4.59 21.27 -15.72
C ILE A 94 4.92 22.71 -15.36
N ARG A 95 5.51 22.94 -14.16
CA ARG A 95 5.87 24.27 -13.70
C ARG A 95 7.40 24.46 -13.68
N ASN A 96 7.82 25.67 -13.94
CA ASN A 96 9.21 26.07 -13.79
C ASN A 96 9.53 26.43 -12.32
N ARG A 97 10.81 26.80 -12.04
CA ARG A 97 11.28 27.22 -10.69
C ARG A 97 10.53 28.42 -10.09
N HIS A 98 9.83 29.19 -10.92
CA HIS A 98 9.03 30.35 -10.51
C HIS A 98 7.54 30.02 -10.39
N ASN A 99 7.20 28.73 -10.35
CA ASN A 99 5.82 28.24 -10.28
C ASN A 99 4.93 28.60 -11.48
N THR A 100 5.53 29.03 -12.60
CA THR A 100 4.80 29.36 -13.84
C THR A 100 4.63 28.09 -14.67
N ILE A 101 3.43 27.85 -15.21
CA ILE A 101 3.16 26.70 -16.07
C ILE A 101 3.92 26.86 -17.39
N VAL A 102 4.74 25.89 -17.74
CA VAL A 102 5.55 25.85 -18.97
C VAL A 102 5.23 24.67 -19.87
N GLY A 103 4.39 23.75 -19.41
CA GLY A 103 3.92 22.62 -20.20
C GLY A 103 2.61 22.08 -19.67
N LEU A 104 1.84 21.45 -20.55
CA LEU A 104 0.57 20.80 -20.26
C LEU A 104 0.54 19.42 -20.90
N THR A 105 0.06 18.42 -20.14
CA THR A 105 -0.27 17.09 -20.67
C THR A 105 -1.76 16.87 -20.53
N CYS A 106 -2.47 16.85 -21.66
CA CYS A 106 -3.91 16.68 -21.71
C CYS A 106 -4.23 15.21 -21.99
N ARG A 107 -4.59 14.43 -20.97
CA ARG A 107 -4.94 13.02 -21.08
C ARG A 107 -6.39 12.83 -21.46
N VAL A 108 -6.63 11.91 -22.40
CA VAL A 108 -7.99 11.53 -22.82
C VAL A 108 -8.51 10.44 -21.91
N GLY A 109 -9.47 10.78 -21.06
CA GLY A 109 -10.22 9.82 -20.25
C GLY A 109 -11.45 9.33 -21.01
N ARG A 110 -11.74 8.02 -20.88
CA ARG A 110 -12.90 7.39 -21.52
C ARG A 110 -13.66 6.56 -20.50
N ALA A 111 -15.00 6.63 -20.52
CA ALA A 111 -15.85 5.70 -19.80
C ALA A 111 -16.12 4.46 -20.66
N VAL A 112 -15.83 3.30 -20.11
CA VAL A 112 -16.10 2.01 -20.76
C VAL A 112 -17.17 1.30 -19.93
N TYR A 113 -18.21 0.79 -20.58
CA TYR A 113 -19.32 0.09 -19.94
C TYR A 113 -19.26 -1.41 -20.24
N GLY A 114 -19.88 -2.22 -19.36
CA GLY A 114 -19.98 -3.67 -19.49
C GLY A 114 -18.73 -4.42 -18.96
N THR A 115 -17.79 -3.75 -18.31
CA THR A 115 -16.63 -4.42 -17.72
C THR A 115 -16.98 -5.15 -16.45
N ILE A 116 -18.01 -4.69 -15.73
CA ILE A 116 -18.45 -5.23 -14.45
C ILE A 116 -19.27 -6.52 -14.57
N ASP A 117 -19.83 -6.80 -15.74
CA ASP A 117 -20.74 -7.94 -15.95
C ASP A 117 -20.14 -9.26 -15.49
N ILE A 118 -18.80 -9.41 -15.56
CA ILE A 118 -18.06 -10.63 -15.16
C ILE A 118 -18.23 -10.93 -13.66
N ILE A 119 -18.49 -9.91 -12.83
CA ILE A 119 -18.64 -10.01 -11.37
C ILE A 119 -19.90 -9.29 -10.87
N GLN A 120 -20.87 -9.00 -11.74
CA GLN A 120 -22.05 -8.22 -11.37
C GLN A 120 -22.84 -8.88 -10.25
N ASP A 121 -23.01 -10.19 -10.29
CA ASP A 121 -23.68 -11.00 -9.26
C ASP A 121 -23.00 -10.83 -7.88
N LEU A 122 -21.69 -10.75 -7.83
CA LEU A 122 -20.91 -10.51 -6.61
C LEU A 122 -21.14 -9.09 -6.08
N VAL A 123 -21.11 -8.09 -6.99
CA VAL A 123 -21.32 -6.67 -6.63
C VAL A 123 -22.71 -6.45 -6.04
N GLU A 124 -23.74 -7.05 -6.62
CA GLU A 124 -25.12 -6.94 -6.16
C GLU A 124 -25.41 -7.80 -4.91
N SER A 125 -24.54 -8.75 -4.56
CA SER A 125 -24.72 -9.66 -3.40
C SER A 125 -24.78 -8.97 -2.04
N GLY A 126 -24.34 -7.71 -1.95
CA GLY A 126 -24.23 -6.96 -0.69
C GLY A 126 -22.94 -7.23 0.10
N LYS A 127 -22.08 -8.13 -0.38
CA LYS A 127 -20.77 -8.40 0.22
C LYS A 127 -19.75 -7.30 -0.09
N SER A 128 -18.82 -7.06 0.82
CA SER A 128 -17.70 -6.15 0.59
C SER A 128 -16.67 -6.78 -0.34
N ILE A 129 -16.23 -6.04 -1.36
CA ILE A 129 -15.36 -6.54 -2.44
C ILE A 129 -14.08 -5.74 -2.53
N LEU A 130 -12.95 -6.44 -2.56
CA LEU A 130 -11.63 -5.87 -2.81
C LEU A 130 -11.13 -6.26 -4.20
N LEU A 131 -10.80 -5.27 -5.03
CA LEU A 131 -10.25 -5.47 -6.36
C LEU A 131 -8.72 -5.29 -6.35
N LEU A 132 -7.99 -6.29 -6.79
CA LEU A 132 -6.54 -6.26 -6.95
C LEU A 132 -6.15 -6.38 -8.42
N GLY A 133 -4.94 -5.94 -8.78
CA GLY A 133 -4.43 -6.09 -10.14
C GLY A 133 -3.38 -5.06 -10.51
N LYS A 134 -2.74 -5.27 -11.65
CA LYS A 134 -1.70 -4.39 -12.20
C LYS A 134 -2.24 -2.97 -12.44
N PRO A 135 -1.39 -1.93 -12.36
CA PRO A 135 -1.76 -0.60 -12.83
C PRO A 135 -2.26 -0.64 -14.29
N GLY A 136 -3.33 0.10 -14.60
CA GLY A 136 -3.89 0.18 -15.95
C GLY A 136 -4.71 -1.03 -16.41
N ILE A 137 -4.94 -2.05 -15.58
CA ILE A 137 -5.72 -3.24 -15.93
C ILE A 137 -7.22 -2.97 -16.05
N GLY A 138 -7.72 -1.87 -15.44
CA GLY A 138 -9.14 -1.50 -15.47
C GLY A 138 -9.82 -1.46 -14.10
N LYS A 139 -9.08 -1.46 -12.98
CA LYS A 139 -9.65 -1.39 -11.62
C LYS A 139 -10.61 -0.21 -11.45
N THR A 140 -10.17 1.00 -11.78
CA THR A 140 -10.98 2.23 -11.68
C THR A 140 -12.22 2.18 -12.58
N THR A 141 -12.13 1.52 -13.73
CA THR A 141 -13.31 1.31 -14.61
C THR A 141 -14.33 0.41 -13.94
N MET A 142 -13.88 -0.70 -13.31
CA MET A 142 -14.78 -1.59 -12.57
C MET A 142 -15.40 -0.90 -11.36
N LEU A 143 -14.62 -0.09 -10.61
CA LEU A 143 -15.17 0.72 -9.50
C LEU A 143 -16.25 1.69 -9.97
N ARG A 144 -16.01 2.39 -11.08
CA ARG A 144 -16.99 3.35 -11.66
C ARG A 144 -18.27 2.64 -12.07
N GLU A 145 -18.17 1.51 -12.73
CA GLU A 145 -19.36 0.72 -13.10
C GLU A 145 -20.08 0.13 -11.90
N SER A 146 -19.33 -0.37 -10.90
CA SER A 146 -19.92 -0.82 -9.62
C SER A 146 -20.71 0.31 -8.96
N ALA A 147 -20.16 1.52 -8.92
CA ALA A 147 -20.83 2.69 -8.38
C ALA A 147 -22.13 2.97 -9.13
N ARG A 148 -22.10 2.97 -10.46
CA ARG A 148 -23.27 3.22 -11.31
C ARG A 148 -24.39 2.20 -11.09
N ILE A 149 -24.08 0.90 -11.12
CA ILE A 149 -25.05 -0.18 -10.98
C ILE A 149 -25.66 -0.16 -9.57
N LEU A 150 -24.83 -0.08 -8.54
CA LEU A 150 -25.31 -0.06 -7.16
C LEU A 150 -26.14 1.19 -6.85
N ALA A 151 -25.83 2.33 -7.47
CA ALA A 151 -26.56 3.58 -7.27
C ALA A 151 -27.97 3.59 -7.89
N GLU A 152 -28.34 2.60 -8.69
CA GLU A 152 -29.71 2.45 -9.17
C GLU A 152 -30.69 2.08 -8.04
N THR A 153 -30.22 1.32 -7.05
CA THR A 153 -31.04 0.76 -5.98
C THR A 153 -30.60 1.14 -4.57
N LYS A 154 -29.35 1.58 -4.38
CA LYS A 154 -28.75 1.88 -3.07
C LYS A 154 -28.21 3.32 -3.00
N ARG A 155 -28.03 3.81 -1.78
CA ARG A 155 -27.33 5.07 -1.53
C ARG A 155 -25.82 4.83 -1.59
N VAL A 156 -25.19 5.24 -2.69
CA VAL A 156 -23.77 5.03 -2.95
C VAL A 156 -23.01 6.34 -2.79
N ILE A 157 -21.91 6.28 -2.04
CA ILE A 157 -20.93 7.36 -1.96
C ILE A 157 -19.60 6.87 -2.53
N ILE A 158 -18.99 7.69 -3.36
CA ILE A 158 -17.64 7.50 -3.90
C ILE A 158 -16.68 8.40 -3.14
N VAL A 159 -15.65 7.83 -2.52
CA VAL A 159 -14.51 8.56 -1.97
C VAL A 159 -13.41 8.52 -3.02
N ASP A 160 -13.24 9.61 -3.75
CA ASP A 160 -12.42 9.72 -4.96
C ASP A 160 -11.17 10.57 -4.68
N THR A 161 -10.07 9.90 -4.33
CA THR A 161 -8.82 10.55 -3.92
C THR A 161 -8.00 11.03 -5.11
N SER A 162 -7.98 10.24 -6.18
CA SER A 162 -7.23 10.58 -7.39
C SER A 162 -8.10 11.21 -8.47
N ASN A 163 -9.37 11.46 -8.19
CA ASN A 163 -10.38 11.94 -9.14
C ASN A 163 -10.49 11.04 -10.40
N GLU A 164 -10.12 9.77 -10.28
CA GLU A 164 -10.14 8.83 -11.41
C GLU A 164 -11.51 8.20 -11.65
N ILE A 165 -12.37 8.14 -10.62
CA ILE A 165 -13.70 7.54 -10.73
C ILE A 165 -14.68 8.54 -11.34
N GLY A 166 -14.78 9.74 -10.77
CA GLY A 166 -15.75 10.75 -11.18
C GLY A 166 -15.20 11.89 -12.04
N GLY A 167 -13.88 11.94 -12.27
CA GLY A 167 -13.20 13.02 -12.98
C GLY A 167 -12.74 14.15 -12.07
N ASP A 168 -11.91 15.06 -12.59
CA ASP A 168 -11.28 16.12 -11.79
C ASP A 168 -12.18 17.37 -11.60
N GLY A 169 -13.26 17.55 -12.40
CA GLY A 169 -14.18 18.68 -12.25
C GLY A 169 -15.09 18.57 -11.01
N ASP A 170 -15.72 19.67 -10.59
CA ASP A 170 -16.67 19.68 -9.46
C ASP A 170 -17.95 18.89 -9.75
N VAL A 171 -18.39 18.91 -11.00
CA VAL A 171 -19.50 18.08 -11.45
C VAL A 171 -18.98 16.74 -11.96
N PRO A 172 -19.36 15.62 -11.34
CA PRO A 172 -18.85 14.30 -11.71
C PRO A 172 -19.33 13.87 -13.11
N HIS A 173 -18.54 12.99 -13.73
CA HIS A 173 -18.88 12.39 -15.01
C HIS A 173 -20.17 11.57 -14.93
N PRO A 174 -21.07 11.62 -15.92
CA PRO A 174 -22.35 10.89 -15.91
C PRO A 174 -22.23 9.36 -15.76
N ALA A 175 -21.06 8.79 -16.06
CA ALA A 175 -20.80 7.35 -15.91
C ALA A 175 -20.82 6.83 -14.47
N VAL A 176 -20.83 7.71 -13.45
CA VAL A 176 -21.04 7.28 -12.04
C VAL A 176 -22.54 7.14 -11.69
N GLY A 177 -23.44 7.49 -12.61
CA GLY A 177 -24.87 7.39 -12.40
C GLY A 177 -25.38 8.31 -11.29
N ARG A 178 -26.16 7.74 -10.35
CA ARG A 178 -26.71 8.45 -9.18
C ARG A 178 -25.78 8.46 -7.97
N ALA A 179 -24.60 7.86 -8.06
CA ALA A 179 -23.65 7.85 -6.95
C ALA A 179 -23.18 9.28 -6.64
N ARG A 180 -23.12 9.61 -5.35
CA ARG A 180 -22.60 10.90 -4.88
C ARG A 180 -21.10 10.78 -4.70
N ARG A 181 -20.37 11.79 -5.13
CA ARG A 181 -18.90 11.81 -5.00
C ARG A 181 -18.48 12.76 -3.89
N MET A 182 -17.53 12.31 -3.06
CA MET A 182 -16.74 13.12 -2.15
C MET A 182 -15.30 13.14 -2.66
N GLN A 183 -14.81 14.32 -3.02
CA GLN A 183 -13.41 14.51 -3.40
C GLN A 183 -12.56 14.62 -2.15
N VAL A 184 -11.36 14.06 -2.21
CA VAL A 184 -10.38 14.12 -1.13
C VAL A 184 -9.38 15.24 -1.44
N ALA A 185 -9.45 16.34 -0.70
CA ALA A 185 -8.60 17.51 -0.93
C ALA A 185 -7.09 17.20 -0.78
N THR A 186 -6.75 16.29 0.13
CA THR A 186 -5.36 15.86 0.36
C THR A 186 -5.34 14.34 0.56
N PRO A 187 -4.56 13.58 -0.24
CA PRO A 187 -4.54 12.11 -0.14
C PRO A 187 -4.25 11.55 1.25
N SER A 188 -3.56 12.31 2.12
CA SER A 188 -3.32 11.89 3.51
C SER A 188 -4.57 11.89 4.40
N LEU A 189 -5.64 12.59 4.00
CA LEU A 189 -6.90 12.73 4.74
C LEU A 189 -8.02 11.83 4.21
N GLN A 190 -7.72 10.92 3.27
CA GLN A 190 -8.72 10.00 2.71
C GLN A 190 -9.49 9.25 3.79
N HIS A 191 -8.81 8.76 4.83
CA HIS A 191 -9.43 8.05 5.94
C HIS A 191 -10.45 8.89 6.72
N GLU A 192 -10.21 10.20 6.85
CA GLU A 192 -11.17 11.13 7.48
C GLU A 192 -12.42 11.29 6.61
N VAL A 193 -12.25 11.47 5.30
CA VAL A 193 -13.36 11.59 4.35
C VAL A 193 -14.18 10.28 4.27
N MET A 194 -13.53 9.11 4.40
CA MET A 194 -14.21 7.82 4.48
C MET A 194 -15.14 7.75 5.71
N ILE A 195 -14.68 8.18 6.87
CA ILE A 195 -15.49 8.23 8.10
C ILE A 195 -16.60 9.27 7.98
N GLU A 196 -16.27 10.47 7.49
CA GLU A 196 -17.23 11.55 7.23
C GLU A 196 -18.38 11.08 6.32
N ALA A 197 -18.07 10.30 5.28
CA ALA A 197 -19.07 9.74 4.38
C ALA A 197 -20.15 8.95 5.14
N VAL A 198 -19.75 8.13 6.11
CA VAL A 198 -20.68 7.33 6.91
C VAL A 198 -21.44 8.19 7.92
N GLU A 199 -20.74 9.09 8.60
CA GLU A 199 -21.35 9.88 9.69
C GLU A 199 -22.36 10.91 9.18
N ASN A 200 -22.07 11.54 8.04
CA ASN A 200 -22.88 12.66 7.55
C ASN A 200 -23.90 12.25 6.47
N HIS A 201 -23.68 11.16 5.74
CA HIS A 201 -24.44 10.88 4.52
C HIS A 201 -25.19 9.55 4.50
N ASN A 202 -25.04 8.74 5.55
CA ASN A 202 -25.78 7.46 5.74
C ASN A 202 -25.81 6.57 4.48
N PRO A 203 -24.65 6.22 3.89
CA PRO A 203 -24.59 5.37 2.71
C PRO A 203 -24.93 3.91 3.03
N GLU A 204 -25.40 3.17 2.02
CA GLU A 204 -25.48 1.71 2.06
C GLU A 204 -24.23 1.08 1.45
N VAL A 205 -23.58 1.84 0.55
CA VAL A 205 -22.34 1.42 -0.13
C VAL A 205 -21.35 2.57 -0.18
N ILE A 206 -20.09 2.27 0.08
CA ILE A 206 -18.97 3.18 -0.18
C ILE A 206 -18.03 2.57 -1.22
N ILE A 207 -17.75 3.33 -2.26
CA ILE A 207 -16.74 3.02 -3.26
C ILE A 207 -15.47 3.80 -2.91
N ILE A 208 -14.33 3.11 -2.81
CA ILE A 208 -13.04 3.72 -2.45
C ILE A 208 -12.07 3.50 -3.58
N ASP A 209 -11.46 4.59 -4.08
CA ASP A 209 -10.53 4.53 -5.22
C ASP A 209 -9.34 3.61 -4.94
N GLU A 210 -8.57 3.88 -3.90
CA GLU A 210 -7.43 3.06 -3.53
C GLU A 210 -7.16 3.10 -2.01
N ILE A 211 -6.98 1.92 -1.41
CA ILE A 211 -6.54 1.78 -0.02
C ILE A 211 -5.05 1.45 -0.04
N GLY A 212 -4.21 2.38 0.43
CA GLY A 212 -2.75 2.24 0.41
C GLY A 212 -2.08 2.44 1.76
N ARG A 213 -2.81 2.94 2.79
CA ARG A 213 -2.26 3.34 4.09
C ARG A 213 -2.96 2.63 5.24
N GLU A 214 -2.26 2.54 6.37
CA GLU A 214 -2.78 1.89 7.58
C GLU A 214 -4.06 2.55 8.10
N LEU A 215 -4.11 3.89 8.15
CA LEU A 215 -5.29 4.63 8.61
C LEU A 215 -6.52 4.41 7.70
N GLU A 216 -6.30 4.23 6.41
CA GLU A 216 -7.36 3.91 5.44
C GLU A 216 -7.88 2.48 5.64
N ALA A 217 -6.99 1.52 5.94
CA ALA A 217 -7.38 0.15 6.27
C ALA A 217 -8.19 0.09 7.58
N MET A 218 -7.79 0.87 8.59
CA MET A 218 -8.55 0.99 9.85
C MET A 218 -9.93 1.63 9.64
N ALA A 219 -10.01 2.69 8.82
CA ALA A 219 -11.28 3.33 8.47
C ALA A 219 -12.20 2.36 7.73
N ALA A 220 -11.68 1.62 6.73
CA ALA A 220 -12.43 0.61 5.99
C ALA A 220 -13.00 -0.46 6.92
N ARG A 221 -12.20 -0.96 7.87
CA ARG A 221 -12.66 -1.90 8.89
C ARG A 221 -13.80 -1.33 9.74
N THR A 222 -13.64 -0.11 10.24
CA THR A 222 -14.67 0.57 11.06
C THR A 222 -15.99 0.73 10.29
N ILE A 223 -15.93 1.00 9.00
CA ILE A 223 -17.07 1.15 8.11
C ILE A 223 -17.76 -0.21 7.88
N ALA A 224 -16.97 -1.26 7.63
CA ALA A 224 -17.49 -2.63 7.46
C ALA A 224 -18.19 -3.13 8.74
N GLU A 225 -17.62 -2.86 9.92
CA GLU A 225 -18.22 -3.20 11.23
C GLU A 225 -19.56 -2.49 11.47
N ARG A 226 -19.83 -1.35 10.82
CA ARG A 226 -21.12 -0.66 10.83
C ARG A 226 -22.14 -1.24 9.82
N GLY A 227 -21.76 -2.27 9.07
CA GLY A 227 -22.63 -2.95 8.11
C GLY A 227 -22.78 -2.23 6.77
N VAL A 228 -21.90 -1.31 6.43
CA VAL A 228 -21.87 -0.63 5.13
C VAL A 228 -21.06 -1.48 4.15
N GLN A 229 -21.60 -1.75 2.97
CA GLN A 229 -20.90 -2.49 1.91
C GLN A 229 -19.74 -1.64 1.38
N LEU A 230 -18.55 -2.24 1.27
CA LEU A 230 -17.36 -1.62 0.69
C LEU A 230 -17.04 -2.24 -0.67
N VAL A 231 -16.75 -1.40 -1.67
CA VAL A 231 -16.10 -1.84 -2.92
C VAL A 231 -14.87 -0.96 -3.12
N ALA A 232 -13.70 -1.56 -3.08
CA ALA A 232 -12.45 -0.80 -3.08
C ALA A 232 -11.36 -1.47 -3.91
N THR A 233 -10.30 -0.70 -4.24
CA THR A 233 -9.03 -1.27 -4.69
C THR A 233 -7.96 -1.13 -3.62
N ALA A 234 -6.91 -1.92 -3.71
CA ALA A 234 -5.74 -1.78 -2.88
C ALA A 234 -4.45 -1.99 -3.68
N HIS A 235 -3.35 -1.52 -3.10
CA HIS A 235 -2.02 -1.80 -3.64
C HIS A 235 -1.70 -3.30 -3.50
N GLY A 236 -1.62 -3.99 -4.61
CA GLY A 236 -1.30 -5.41 -4.69
C GLY A 236 -1.79 -6.00 -6.00
N ARG A 237 -1.27 -7.17 -6.35
CA ARG A 237 -1.68 -7.89 -7.57
C ARG A 237 -2.44 -9.15 -7.23
N THR A 238 -2.11 -9.80 -6.12
CA THR A 238 -2.67 -11.06 -5.66
C THR A 238 -2.92 -11.02 -4.17
N LEU A 239 -3.73 -11.95 -3.68
CA LEU A 239 -4.01 -12.14 -2.28
C LEU A 239 -2.73 -12.37 -1.45
N GLU A 240 -1.78 -13.16 -1.98
CA GLU A 240 -0.52 -13.44 -1.29
C GLU A 240 0.32 -12.17 -1.13
N ASN A 241 0.31 -11.26 -2.11
CA ASN A 241 1.00 -9.98 -1.97
C ASN A 241 0.39 -9.14 -0.84
N LEU A 242 -0.93 -9.16 -0.72
CA LEU A 242 -1.64 -8.43 0.33
C LEU A 242 -1.37 -9.05 1.72
N LEU A 243 -1.34 -10.37 1.79
CA LEU A 243 -1.04 -11.13 3.01
C LEU A 243 0.34 -10.79 3.58
N LEU A 244 1.33 -10.57 2.71
CA LEU A 244 2.70 -10.22 3.08
C LEU A 244 2.90 -8.72 3.34
N ASN A 245 1.90 -7.89 3.06
CA ASN A 245 1.97 -6.46 3.28
C ASN A 245 1.52 -6.11 4.70
N PRO A 246 2.43 -5.70 5.62
CA PRO A 246 2.08 -5.44 7.01
C PRO A 246 1.06 -4.31 7.19
N THR A 247 1.00 -3.38 6.23
CA THR A 247 0.08 -2.23 6.27
C THR A 247 -1.35 -2.61 5.88
N LEU A 248 -1.50 -3.51 4.91
CA LEU A 248 -2.79 -3.83 4.29
C LEU A 248 -3.33 -5.21 4.63
N SER A 249 -2.52 -6.07 5.30
CA SER A 249 -2.96 -7.42 5.70
C SER A 249 -4.22 -7.41 6.57
N ASP A 250 -4.48 -6.32 7.31
CA ASP A 250 -5.68 -6.14 8.12
C ASP A 250 -6.97 -6.14 7.29
N LEU A 251 -6.92 -5.73 6.01
CA LEU A 251 -8.07 -5.79 5.10
C LEU A 251 -8.60 -7.22 4.89
N ILE A 252 -7.72 -8.21 5.03
CA ILE A 252 -8.02 -9.64 4.90
C ILE A 252 -7.99 -10.38 6.24
N GLY A 253 -8.04 -9.63 7.36
CA GLY A 253 -8.11 -10.16 8.72
C GLY A 253 -6.81 -10.18 9.49
N GLY A 254 -5.69 -9.75 8.89
CA GLY A 254 -4.36 -9.76 9.53
C GLY A 254 -3.86 -11.17 9.84
N ILE A 255 -2.55 -11.30 10.05
CA ILE A 255 -1.93 -12.56 10.44
C ILE A 255 -1.12 -12.34 11.69
N GLU A 256 -1.28 -13.24 12.65
CA GLU A 256 -0.48 -13.26 13.86
C GLU A 256 0.13 -14.64 14.11
N SER A 257 1.23 -14.65 14.87
CA SER A 257 1.89 -15.86 15.29
C SER A 257 1.38 -16.26 16.66
N VAL A 258 0.70 -17.39 16.75
CA VAL A 258 0.12 -17.91 17.99
C VAL A 258 0.97 -19.09 18.49
N THR A 259 1.31 -19.08 19.79
CA THR A 259 2.00 -20.20 20.43
C THR A 259 0.98 -21.12 21.07
N LEU A 260 0.83 -22.33 20.53
CA LEU A 260 -0.06 -23.36 21.03
C LEU A 260 0.53 -24.07 22.25
N SER A 261 -0.31 -24.59 23.12
CA SER A 261 0.11 -25.54 24.16
C SER A 261 0.61 -26.84 23.53
N ASP A 262 1.42 -27.61 24.28
CA ASP A 262 1.95 -28.91 23.84
C ASP A 262 0.84 -29.89 23.45
N GLU A 263 -0.26 -29.88 24.20
CA GLU A 263 -1.42 -30.74 23.95
C GLU A 263 -2.14 -30.33 22.66
N GLU A 264 -2.34 -29.04 22.45
CA GLU A 264 -3.02 -28.51 21.27
C GLU A 264 -2.19 -28.70 20.01
N ALA A 265 -0.89 -28.47 20.07
CA ALA A 265 0.02 -28.70 18.96
C ALA A 265 0.05 -30.19 18.55
N ARG A 266 0.07 -31.13 19.53
CA ARG A 266 -0.02 -32.56 19.27
C ARG A 266 -1.38 -32.96 18.69
N ARG A 267 -2.48 -32.39 19.20
CA ARG A 267 -3.84 -32.66 18.71
C ARG A 267 -4.01 -32.23 17.27
N ARG A 268 -3.45 -31.06 16.89
CA ARG A 268 -3.51 -30.51 15.54
C ARG A 268 -2.44 -31.10 14.61
N GLY A 269 -1.43 -31.80 15.13
CA GLY A 269 -0.30 -32.30 14.35
C GLY A 269 0.57 -31.20 13.75
N THR A 270 0.66 -30.04 14.41
CA THR A 270 1.37 -28.83 13.96
C THR A 270 2.54 -28.49 14.87
N GLN A 271 3.37 -27.53 14.45
CA GLN A 271 4.37 -26.91 15.31
C GLN A 271 3.69 -26.11 16.43
N LYS A 272 4.43 -25.85 17.54
CA LYS A 272 3.94 -25.01 18.64
C LYS A 272 3.60 -23.59 18.21
N THR A 273 4.34 -23.05 17.26
CA THR A 273 4.11 -21.72 16.71
C THR A 273 3.44 -21.88 15.37
N VAL A 274 2.22 -21.42 15.28
CA VAL A 274 1.41 -21.43 14.04
C VAL A 274 1.00 -20.01 13.68
N LEU A 275 0.79 -19.77 12.40
CA LEU A 275 0.18 -18.53 11.93
C LEU A 275 -1.33 -18.72 11.92
N GLU A 276 -2.05 -17.75 12.45
CA GLU A 276 -3.51 -17.72 12.44
C GLU A 276 -3.98 -16.32 12.00
N ARG A 277 -5.19 -16.25 11.46
CA ARG A 277 -5.82 -14.98 11.16
C ARG A 277 -6.28 -14.31 12.45
N ARG A 278 -5.93 -13.03 12.63
CA ARG A 278 -6.16 -12.26 13.87
C ARG A 278 -7.63 -11.87 14.06
N SER A 279 -8.32 -11.50 12.97
CA SER A 279 -9.68 -10.93 13.00
C SER A 279 -10.49 -11.34 11.77
N PRO A 280 -11.81 -11.15 11.75
CA PRO A 280 -12.60 -11.25 10.52
C PRO A 280 -12.03 -10.33 9.43
N PRO A 281 -12.04 -10.73 8.15
CA PRO A 281 -11.63 -9.86 7.07
C PRO A 281 -12.60 -8.68 6.91
N THR A 282 -12.07 -7.52 6.50
CA THR A 282 -12.87 -6.33 6.16
C THR A 282 -13.65 -6.54 4.85
N PHE A 283 -13.08 -7.32 3.94
CA PHE A 283 -13.69 -7.66 2.65
C PHE A 283 -14.03 -9.13 2.59
N ASP A 284 -15.27 -9.44 2.21
CA ASP A 284 -15.76 -10.82 2.09
C ASP A 284 -15.24 -11.52 0.84
N VAL A 285 -15.17 -10.76 -0.26
CA VAL A 285 -14.78 -11.23 -1.59
C VAL A 285 -13.54 -10.49 -2.06
N LEU A 286 -12.60 -11.22 -2.67
CA LEU A 286 -11.44 -10.64 -3.31
C LEU A 286 -11.41 -11.04 -4.78
N VAL A 287 -11.20 -10.07 -5.66
CA VAL A 287 -11.13 -10.23 -7.10
C VAL A 287 -9.78 -9.77 -7.62
N GLU A 288 -9.04 -10.68 -8.24
CA GLU A 288 -7.76 -10.39 -8.89
C GLU A 288 -7.97 -10.23 -10.40
N LEU A 289 -7.77 -9.02 -10.89
CA LEU A 289 -7.83 -8.73 -12.32
C LEU A 289 -6.56 -9.26 -13.00
N GLN A 290 -6.69 -10.34 -13.76
CA GLN A 290 -5.61 -10.94 -14.52
C GLN A 290 -5.46 -10.28 -15.89
N ASP A 291 -6.60 -10.05 -16.56
CA ASP A 291 -6.70 -9.33 -17.82
C ASP A 291 -8.03 -8.53 -17.85
N ARG A 292 -8.27 -7.78 -18.92
CA ARG A 292 -9.49 -6.95 -19.09
C ARG A 292 -10.78 -7.76 -19.08
N ASP A 293 -10.71 -8.98 -19.57
CA ASP A 293 -11.86 -9.90 -19.71
C ASP A 293 -11.66 -11.19 -18.91
N LYS A 294 -10.73 -11.21 -17.93
CA LYS A 294 -10.44 -12.37 -17.09
C LYS A 294 -10.07 -11.98 -15.68
N VAL A 295 -10.77 -12.55 -14.71
CA VAL A 295 -10.54 -12.34 -13.29
C VAL A 295 -10.48 -13.64 -12.51
N ALA A 296 -9.69 -13.66 -11.43
CA ALA A 296 -9.71 -14.73 -10.44
C ALA A 296 -10.46 -14.24 -9.20
N VAL A 297 -11.44 -15.00 -8.77
CA VAL A 297 -12.35 -14.64 -7.68
C VAL A 297 -12.14 -15.57 -6.49
N HIS A 298 -11.99 -14.96 -5.32
CA HIS A 298 -12.00 -15.63 -4.03
C HIS A 298 -13.32 -15.25 -3.31
N PRO A 299 -14.35 -16.09 -3.37
CA PRO A 299 -15.70 -15.74 -2.90
C PRO A 299 -15.86 -15.72 -1.37
N ASP A 300 -14.87 -16.27 -0.65
CA ASP A 300 -14.75 -16.26 0.81
C ASP A 300 -13.30 -16.03 1.22
N VAL A 301 -12.95 -14.78 1.48
CA VAL A 301 -11.60 -14.36 1.87
C VAL A 301 -11.17 -15.02 3.18
N ALA A 302 -12.09 -15.23 4.11
CA ALA A 302 -11.78 -15.85 5.40
C ALA A 302 -11.31 -17.29 5.22
N GLU A 303 -12.05 -18.13 4.47
CA GLU A 303 -11.68 -19.52 4.18
C GLU A 303 -10.35 -19.61 3.44
N VAL A 304 -10.17 -18.72 2.46
CA VAL A 304 -8.98 -18.67 1.62
C VAL A 304 -7.74 -18.30 2.43
N VAL A 305 -7.80 -17.27 3.25
CA VAL A 305 -6.68 -16.84 4.12
C VAL A 305 -6.35 -17.92 5.14
N ASP A 306 -7.36 -18.51 5.79
CA ASP A 306 -7.15 -19.58 6.77
C ASP A 306 -6.48 -20.83 6.13
N THR A 307 -6.77 -21.09 4.86
CA THR A 307 -6.17 -22.18 4.07
C THR A 307 -4.70 -21.89 3.73
N LEU A 308 -4.43 -20.65 3.26
CA LEU A 308 -3.07 -20.20 2.92
C LEU A 308 -2.15 -20.17 4.14
N VAL A 309 -2.65 -19.68 5.28
CA VAL A 309 -1.89 -19.58 6.53
C VAL A 309 -1.52 -20.97 7.06
N ARG A 310 -2.34 -21.98 6.80
CA ARG A 310 -2.03 -23.39 7.11
C ARG A 310 -1.08 -24.04 6.10
N GLY A 311 -0.66 -23.32 5.05
CA GLY A 311 0.27 -23.80 4.04
C GLY A 311 -0.34 -24.67 2.94
N TYR A 312 -1.67 -24.65 2.80
CA TYR A 312 -2.35 -25.36 1.71
C TYR A 312 -2.52 -24.45 0.49
N PRO A 313 -2.40 -25.01 -0.72
CA PRO A 313 -2.65 -24.24 -1.94
C PRO A 313 -4.14 -23.90 -2.07
N VAL A 314 -4.42 -22.70 -2.49
CA VAL A 314 -5.78 -22.23 -2.77
C VAL A 314 -5.96 -22.05 -4.27
N THR A 315 -7.14 -22.43 -4.74
CA THR A 315 -7.54 -22.27 -6.14
C THR A 315 -8.70 -21.28 -6.21
N ALA A 316 -8.53 -20.21 -6.98
CA ALA A 316 -9.57 -19.22 -7.23
C ALA A 316 -10.59 -19.72 -8.24
N GLU A 317 -11.82 -19.21 -8.20
CA GLU A 317 -12.76 -19.32 -9.31
C GLU A 317 -12.29 -18.42 -10.44
N ILE A 318 -12.27 -18.92 -11.69
CA ILE A 318 -11.87 -18.11 -12.84
C ILE A 318 -13.12 -17.69 -13.60
N HIS A 319 -13.35 -16.37 -13.64
CA HIS A 319 -14.41 -15.78 -14.45
C HIS A 319 -13.78 -15.13 -15.67
N TRP A 320 -14.30 -15.41 -16.84
CA TRP A 320 -13.79 -14.82 -18.08
C TRP A 320 -14.89 -14.66 -19.12
N ARG A 321 -14.66 -13.72 -20.03
CA ARG A 321 -15.56 -13.40 -21.13
C ARG A 321 -14.95 -13.87 -22.43
N ASP A 322 -15.71 -14.57 -23.25
CA ASP A 322 -15.27 -14.99 -24.58
C ASP A 322 -15.53 -13.92 -25.65
N GLU A 323 -15.05 -14.18 -26.87
CA GLU A 323 -15.24 -13.27 -28.02
C GLU A 323 -16.71 -13.07 -28.41
N LYS A 324 -17.62 -13.92 -27.92
CA LYS A 324 -19.08 -13.83 -28.14
C LYS A 324 -19.80 -13.10 -27.03
N ASP A 325 -19.04 -12.46 -26.09
CA ASP A 325 -19.56 -11.73 -24.95
C ASP A 325 -20.27 -12.63 -23.91
N THR A 326 -19.98 -13.96 -23.93
CA THR A 326 -20.52 -14.91 -22.96
C THR A 326 -19.58 -15.02 -21.77
N ILE A 327 -20.16 -14.97 -20.58
CA ILE A 327 -19.40 -15.11 -19.32
C ILE A 327 -19.32 -16.58 -18.95
N HIS A 328 -18.11 -17.04 -18.70
CA HIS A 328 -17.79 -18.38 -18.24
C HIS A 328 -17.24 -18.32 -16.82
N ILE A 329 -17.71 -19.22 -15.96
CA ILE A 329 -17.25 -19.37 -14.57
C ILE A 329 -16.71 -20.78 -14.39
N GLU A 330 -15.41 -20.89 -14.21
CA GLU A 330 -14.74 -22.16 -13.89
C GLU A 330 -14.53 -22.24 -12.38
N LYS A 331 -15.27 -23.13 -11.72
CA LYS A 331 -15.08 -23.40 -10.29
C LYS A 331 -14.03 -24.49 -10.12
N PRO A 332 -13.05 -24.30 -9.21
CA PRO A 332 -12.06 -25.34 -8.94
C PRO A 332 -12.77 -26.61 -8.47
N SER A 333 -12.46 -27.74 -9.09
CA SER A 333 -12.90 -29.03 -8.57
C SER A 333 -12.24 -29.22 -7.21
N ARG A 334 -13.05 -29.28 -6.14
CA ARG A 334 -12.56 -29.59 -4.79
C ARG A 334 -11.79 -30.89 -4.84
N PRO A 335 -10.52 -30.94 -4.40
CA PRO A 335 -9.85 -32.22 -4.24
C PRO A 335 -10.68 -33.07 -3.28
N ALA A 336 -11.04 -34.25 -3.73
CA ALA A 336 -11.80 -35.24 -2.97
C ALA A 336 -10.91 -35.69 -1.78
N GLY A 337 -10.97 -35.00 -0.63
CA GLY A 337 -10.09 -35.29 0.49
C GLY A 337 -10.35 -34.59 1.82
N THR A 338 -11.41 -33.78 1.94
CA THR A 338 -11.71 -33.16 3.25
C THR A 338 -13.17 -33.30 3.63
N ARG A 339 -13.64 -34.54 3.66
CA ARG A 339 -14.84 -34.91 4.42
C ARG A 339 -14.42 -35.75 5.59
N GLY A 340 -14.46 -35.19 6.79
CA GLY A 340 -14.37 -35.99 7.99
C GLY A 340 -13.72 -35.28 9.14
N MET A 341 -14.49 -34.51 9.91
CA MET A 341 -14.56 -34.63 11.35
C MET A 341 -15.41 -33.51 11.96
N VAL A 342 -16.73 -33.63 11.80
CA VAL A 342 -17.67 -33.22 12.88
C VAL A 342 -18.95 -34.04 12.65
N GLN A 343 -19.07 -35.16 13.31
CA GLN A 343 -20.39 -35.65 13.70
C GLN A 343 -20.26 -36.53 14.93
N GLY A 344 -20.97 -36.12 15.93
CA GLY A 344 -21.02 -36.72 17.23
C GLY A 344 -21.62 -38.12 17.24
N THR A 345 -21.20 -38.83 18.26
CA THR A 345 -21.71 -40.07 18.82
C THR A 345 -23.18 -40.38 18.59
N ARG A 346 -23.44 -41.52 17.92
CA ARG A 346 -24.56 -42.41 18.26
C ARG A 346 -24.12 -43.85 18.18
N ARG A 347 -24.20 -44.51 19.35
CA ARG A 347 -24.09 -45.97 19.54
C ARG A 347 -25.19 -46.69 18.78
N SER A 348 -24.84 -47.77 18.06
CA SER A 348 -25.68 -48.98 18.02
C SER A 348 -24.79 -50.20 17.71
N GLN A 349 -25.03 -51.21 18.50
CA GLN A 349 -24.45 -52.55 18.47
C GLN A 349 -24.91 -53.32 17.23
N GLY A 350 -24.08 -54.29 16.76
CA GLY A 350 -24.58 -55.37 15.96
C GLY A 350 -23.56 -56.06 15.05
N THR A 351 -22.97 -57.12 15.56
CA THR A 351 -22.65 -58.44 14.99
C THR A 351 -21.76 -58.60 13.72
N ALA A 352 -20.84 -59.49 13.94
CA ALA A 352 -19.81 -60.18 13.15
C ALA A 352 -20.19 -60.75 11.78
N GLU A 353 -19.19 -60.82 10.95
CA GLU A 353 -18.61 -61.96 10.24
C GLU A 353 -17.88 -61.55 8.95
N GLY A 354 -16.61 -61.73 8.85
CA GLY A 354 -15.88 -62.66 7.99
C GLY A 354 -15.67 -62.22 6.56
N ASN A 355 -14.49 -61.75 6.17
CA ASN A 355 -13.65 -62.49 5.22
C ASN A 355 -12.25 -61.87 5.06
N ARG A 356 -11.28 -62.76 5.07
CA ARG A 356 -9.86 -62.53 4.78
C ARG A 356 -9.67 -62.31 3.28
N ALA A 357 -8.81 -61.36 2.89
CA ALA A 357 -7.67 -61.64 1.99
C ALA A 357 -7.02 -60.32 1.48
N ASN A 358 -5.70 -60.39 1.42
CA ASN A 358 -4.73 -59.59 0.68
C ASN A 358 -4.27 -58.25 1.29
N GLN A 359 -3.20 -58.39 2.05
CA GLN A 359 -2.16 -57.37 2.22
C GLN A 359 -1.21 -57.34 1.01
N PRO A 360 -0.72 -56.20 0.59
CA PRO A 360 0.65 -56.07 0.08
C PRO A 360 1.54 -55.35 1.09
N GLN A 361 2.73 -55.90 1.28
CA GLN A 361 3.80 -55.49 2.15
C GLN A 361 4.39 -54.09 1.77
N PRO A 362 4.96 -53.36 2.74
CA PRO A 362 5.63 -52.11 2.48
C PRO A 362 7.07 -52.33 2.01
N TYR A 363 7.45 -51.61 0.96
CA TYR A 363 8.84 -51.48 0.53
C TYR A 363 9.65 -50.67 1.51
N VAL A 364 10.66 -51.29 2.11
CA VAL A 364 11.70 -50.70 2.91
C VAL A 364 12.78 -50.15 1.98
N THR A 365 12.97 -48.85 1.90
CA THR A 365 14.21 -48.24 1.41
C THR A 365 14.92 -47.53 2.54
N ASN A 366 15.93 -48.22 3.01
CA ASN A 366 16.95 -47.78 3.95
C ASN A 366 17.82 -46.70 3.26
N ARG A 367 17.74 -45.44 3.71
CA ARG A 367 18.80 -44.43 3.51
C ARG A 367 19.05 -43.75 4.82
N GLN A 368 20.05 -44.26 5.50
CA GLN A 368 20.73 -43.61 6.61
C GLN A 368 21.26 -42.24 6.18
N ARG A 369 20.84 -41.19 6.84
CA ARG A 369 21.56 -39.92 6.94
C ARG A 369 22.12 -39.81 8.36
N PRO A 370 23.38 -39.46 8.55
CA PRO A 370 23.94 -39.29 9.85
C PRO A 370 23.35 -38.05 10.51
N GLU A 371 22.81 -38.22 11.72
CA GLU A 371 22.51 -37.17 12.67
C GLU A 371 23.82 -36.60 13.16
N VAL A 372 24.11 -35.35 12.80
CA VAL A 372 25.11 -34.55 13.49
C VAL A 372 24.36 -33.72 14.54
N SER A 373 24.38 -34.20 15.76
CA SER A 373 23.99 -33.44 16.94
C SER A 373 25.04 -32.34 17.15
N LEU A 374 24.66 -31.09 16.83
CA LEU A 374 25.42 -29.92 17.29
C LEU A 374 24.78 -29.48 18.60
N GLU A 375 25.37 -29.89 19.71
CA GLU A 375 25.21 -29.27 21.03
C GLU A 375 25.70 -27.81 20.88
N VAL A 376 24.78 -26.88 21.06
CA VAL A 376 25.10 -25.45 21.14
C VAL A 376 25.30 -25.16 22.64
N GLU A 377 26.54 -25.13 23.07
CA GLU A 377 26.89 -24.50 24.33
C GLU A 377 26.64 -23.00 24.28
N PRO A 378 26.12 -22.36 25.31
CA PRO A 378 25.96 -20.91 25.34
C PRO A 378 27.34 -20.25 25.52
N PHE A 379 27.77 -19.52 24.52
CA PHE A 379 28.91 -18.63 24.62
C PHE A 379 28.55 -17.47 25.56
N GLU A 380 29.08 -17.48 26.74
CA GLU A 380 29.17 -16.33 27.65
C GLU A 380 30.10 -15.29 26.99
N VAL A 381 29.54 -14.13 26.65
CA VAL A 381 30.33 -12.98 26.22
C VAL A 381 30.88 -12.30 27.45
N GLU A 382 32.15 -12.54 27.74
CA GLU A 382 32.91 -11.75 28.70
C GLU A 382 32.88 -10.26 28.29
N SER A 383 32.26 -9.45 29.13
CA SER A 383 32.22 -8.00 29.01
C SER A 383 33.58 -7.39 29.43
N ALA A 384 34.43 -7.11 28.48
CA ALA A 384 35.56 -6.22 28.68
C ALA A 384 35.13 -4.75 28.63
N PRO A 385 35.65 -3.86 29.47
CA PRO A 385 35.18 -2.46 29.54
C PRO A 385 35.68 -1.67 28.32
N ARG A 386 34.77 -1.33 27.39
CA ARG A 386 35.08 -0.43 26.29
C ARG A 386 35.01 1.02 26.74
N GLN A 387 36.19 1.62 26.78
CA GLN A 387 36.39 3.05 26.98
C GLN A 387 35.70 3.89 25.90
N ALA A 388 35.03 4.96 26.35
CA ALA A 388 34.47 6.01 25.51
C ALA A 388 35.57 6.70 24.68
N ARG A 389 35.67 6.39 23.38
CA ARG A 389 36.41 7.15 22.36
C ARG A 389 35.98 6.66 20.98
N ALA A 390 34.98 7.31 20.32
CA ALA A 390 34.84 7.24 18.85
C ALA A 390 33.77 8.20 18.28
N ALA A 391 33.78 9.47 18.63
CA ALA A 391 32.88 10.44 17.97
C ALA A 391 33.42 11.02 16.64
N ASN A 392 34.61 10.61 16.16
CA ASN A 392 35.23 11.25 14.99
C ASN A 392 35.95 10.31 14.00
N ARG A 393 35.67 8.99 14.03
CA ARG A 393 36.29 8.05 13.08
C ARG A 393 35.37 7.84 11.89
N VAL A 394 35.85 8.10 10.67
CA VAL A 394 35.15 7.72 9.43
C VAL A 394 35.15 6.20 9.32
N ILE A 395 33.95 5.59 9.24
CA ILE A 395 33.77 4.15 9.07
C ILE A 395 33.41 3.84 7.62
N ARG A 396 34.15 2.95 6.98
CA ARG A 396 33.91 2.50 5.62
C ARG A 396 33.00 1.28 5.64
N ILE A 397 31.82 1.41 5.03
CA ILE A 397 30.76 0.41 5.06
C ILE A 397 30.60 -0.19 3.66
N TYR A 398 30.70 -1.51 3.54
CA TYR A 398 30.39 -2.23 2.31
C TYR A 398 28.92 -2.69 2.34
N PRO A 399 28.02 -2.09 1.49
CA PRO A 399 26.63 -2.49 1.41
C PRO A 399 26.43 -3.65 0.44
N TYR A 400 26.07 -4.83 0.95
CA TYR A 400 25.77 -5.99 0.14
C TYR A 400 24.26 -6.31 0.18
N GLY A 401 23.56 -6.07 -0.94
CA GLY A 401 22.10 -6.17 -0.99
C GLY A 401 21.36 -4.99 -0.33
N VAL A 402 22.09 -3.99 0.17
CA VAL A 402 21.55 -2.76 0.75
C VAL A 402 21.72 -1.62 -0.24
N ALA A 403 20.69 -0.80 -0.42
CA ALA A 403 20.72 0.31 -1.37
C ALA A 403 21.69 1.42 -0.90
N ARG A 404 22.70 1.71 -1.72
CA ARG A 404 23.76 2.69 -1.41
C ARG A 404 23.21 4.08 -1.10
N ASN A 405 22.22 4.53 -1.86
CA ASN A 405 21.57 5.85 -1.68
C ASN A 405 20.85 5.95 -0.33
N ARG A 406 20.20 4.84 0.11
CA ARG A 406 19.52 4.80 1.42
C ARG A 406 20.53 4.82 2.57
N LEU A 407 21.66 4.13 2.41
CA LEU A 407 22.74 4.15 3.40
C LEU A 407 23.34 5.57 3.52
N GLN A 408 23.59 6.26 2.40
CA GLN A 408 24.06 7.65 2.40
C GLN A 408 23.06 8.59 3.03
N GLN A 409 21.79 8.43 2.71
CA GLN A 409 20.71 9.25 3.27
C GLN A 409 20.57 9.04 4.78
N ALA A 410 20.64 7.80 5.26
CA ALA A 410 20.60 7.47 6.67
C ALA A 410 21.82 8.04 7.43
N ALA A 411 23.02 7.91 6.87
CA ALA A 411 24.23 8.49 7.43
C ALA A 411 24.19 10.02 7.52
N ALA A 412 23.66 10.69 6.47
CA ALA A 412 23.48 12.14 6.45
C ALA A 412 22.44 12.61 7.46
N ARG A 413 21.33 11.86 7.67
CA ARG A 413 20.31 12.17 8.67
C ARG A 413 20.82 12.04 10.10
N LEU A 414 21.63 11.05 10.36
CA LEU A 414 22.26 10.83 11.68
C LEU A 414 23.48 11.74 11.91
N GLY A 415 23.98 12.41 10.86
CA GLY A 415 25.19 13.24 10.94
C GLY A 415 26.46 12.44 11.24
N VAL A 416 26.51 11.14 10.86
CA VAL A 416 27.64 10.26 11.13
C VAL A 416 28.62 10.22 9.95
N PRO A 417 29.95 10.16 10.19
CA PRO A 417 30.96 10.12 9.16
C PRO A 417 31.10 8.68 8.57
N ALA A 418 30.09 8.22 7.81
CA ALA A 418 30.10 6.95 7.12
C ALA A 418 30.47 7.12 5.65
N GLN A 419 31.40 6.30 5.13
CA GLN A 419 31.77 6.22 3.72
C GLN A 419 31.38 4.86 3.14
N ILE A 420 30.99 4.82 1.86
CA ILE A 420 30.66 3.58 1.17
C ILE A 420 31.94 2.99 0.57
N ALA A 421 32.34 1.81 1.02
CA ALA A 421 33.40 1.01 0.40
C ALA A 421 32.88 0.38 -0.91
N ARG A 422 33.77 0.23 -1.88
CA ARG A 422 33.45 -0.43 -3.16
C ARG A 422 33.69 -1.93 -3.12
N GLU A 423 34.65 -2.36 -2.30
CA GLU A 423 35.11 -3.73 -2.14
C GLU A 423 35.13 -4.11 -0.65
N VAL A 424 35.01 -5.42 -0.37
CA VAL A 424 35.00 -5.95 1.01
C VAL A 424 36.30 -5.68 1.71
N GLU A 425 37.41 -5.67 0.94
CA GLU A 425 38.76 -5.45 1.44
C GLU A 425 38.99 -4.08 2.05
N GLU A 426 38.29 -3.07 1.56
CA GLU A 426 38.42 -1.69 2.03
C GLU A 426 37.44 -1.37 3.16
N ALA A 427 36.55 -2.32 3.51
CA ALA A 427 35.44 -2.07 4.45
C ALA A 427 35.86 -2.32 5.90
N ASP A 428 35.49 -1.40 6.78
CA ASP A 428 35.59 -1.56 8.22
C ASP A 428 34.43 -2.41 8.77
N LEU A 429 33.31 -2.49 8.03
CA LEU A 429 32.16 -3.37 8.28
C LEU A 429 31.36 -3.66 7.01
N VAL A 430 30.64 -4.78 7.00
CA VAL A 430 29.70 -5.16 5.94
C VAL A 430 28.27 -5.02 6.46
N MET A 431 27.40 -4.38 5.67
CA MET A 431 25.98 -4.27 5.96
C MET A 431 25.18 -5.04 4.90
N THR A 432 24.42 -6.06 5.33
CA THR A 432 23.71 -6.97 4.42
C THR A 432 22.28 -7.27 4.88
N LEU A 433 21.49 -7.90 4.01
CA LEU A 433 20.14 -8.39 4.35
C LEU A 433 20.19 -9.85 4.80
N ARG A 434 19.25 -10.25 5.66
CA ARG A 434 19.13 -11.61 6.20
C ARG A 434 19.10 -12.71 5.12
N ALA A 435 18.50 -12.41 3.95
CA ALA A 435 18.43 -13.34 2.83
C ALA A 435 19.83 -13.66 2.26
N TYR A 436 20.66 -12.63 2.06
CA TYR A 436 22.02 -12.78 1.54
C TYR A 436 22.96 -13.39 2.56
N TYR A 437 22.81 -13.05 3.84
CA TYR A 437 23.60 -13.66 4.91
C TYR A 437 23.37 -15.17 5.01
N ARG A 438 22.10 -15.61 4.94
CA ARG A 438 21.73 -17.04 4.97
C ARG A 438 22.22 -17.83 3.75
N SER A 439 22.26 -17.20 2.58
CA SER A 439 22.72 -17.85 1.36
C SER A 439 24.26 -17.96 1.26
N ARG A 440 25.00 -17.46 2.25
CA ARG A 440 26.48 -17.49 2.33
C ARG A 440 27.16 -17.17 1.01
N GLN A 441 26.80 -16.05 0.43
CA GLN A 441 27.41 -15.63 -0.83
C GLN A 441 28.85 -15.16 -0.62
N GLN A 442 29.63 -15.18 -1.70
CA GLN A 442 31.09 -14.98 -1.65
C GLN A 442 31.56 -13.75 -0.85
N PRO A 443 30.94 -12.54 -0.96
CA PRO A 443 31.32 -11.39 -0.15
C PRO A 443 31.11 -11.56 1.36
N ILE A 444 30.16 -12.40 1.77
CA ILE A 444 29.88 -12.71 3.18
C ILE A 444 30.97 -13.64 3.73
N ILE A 445 31.29 -14.70 2.99
CA ILE A 445 32.35 -15.66 3.35
C ILE A 445 33.71 -14.95 3.45
N GLU A 446 33.96 -14.02 2.53
CA GLU A 446 35.18 -13.24 2.52
C GLU A 446 35.29 -12.30 3.73
N ALA A 447 34.20 -11.61 4.09
CA ALA A 447 34.13 -10.78 5.27
C ALA A 447 34.35 -11.59 6.57
N GLU A 448 33.71 -12.76 6.68
CA GLU A 448 33.88 -13.70 7.81
C GLU A 448 35.34 -14.18 7.91
N GLY A 449 35.94 -14.56 6.78
CA GLY A 449 37.33 -15.03 6.74
C GLY A 449 38.36 -13.96 7.12
N ARG A 450 38.04 -12.69 6.95
CA ARG A 450 38.89 -11.53 7.32
C ARG A 450 38.55 -10.95 8.70
N GLY A 451 37.52 -11.47 9.38
CA GLY A 451 37.08 -10.95 10.67
C GLY A 451 36.43 -9.58 10.58
N VAL A 452 35.92 -9.17 9.40
CA VAL A 452 35.18 -7.93 9.23
C VAL A 452 33.78 -8.09 9.82
N PRO A 453 33.33 -7.22 10.74
CA PRO A 453 32.01 -7.34 11.36
C PRO A 453 30.90 -7.21 10.33
N ILE A 454 29.86 -8.08 10.44
CA ILE A 454 28.74 -8.13 9.52
C ILE A 454 27.46 -7.73 10.26
N PHE A 455 26.82 -6.66 9.80
CA PHE A 455 25.54 -6.19 10.30
C PHE A 455 24.41 -6.67 9.39
N VAL A 456 23.47 -7.45 9.97
CA VAL A 456 22.40 -8.12 9.23
C VAL A 456 21.06 -7.39 9.45
N LEU A 457 20.57 -6.73 8.41
CA LEU A 457 19.29 -6.04 8.40
C LEU A 457 18.14 -7.01 8.10
N ARG A 458 16.98 -6.77 8.71
CA ARG A 458 15.75 -7.52 8.42
C ARG A 458 15.08 -7.07 7.12
N ALA A 459 15.13 -5.76 6.83
CA ALA A 459 14.60 -5.16 5.61
C ALA A 459 15.48 -3.98 5.14
N ASN A 460 15.44 -3.67 3.84
CA ASN A 460 16.18 -2.55 3.25
C ASN A 460 15.41 -1.23 3.41
N THR A 461 15.11 -0.82 4.65
CA THR A 461 14.40 0.43 4.99
C THR A 461 15.36 1.43 5.62
N ILE A 462 15.10 2.73 5.41
CA ILE A 462 15.94 3.81 5.97
C ILE A 462 15.99 3.70 7.49
N ASN A 463 14.87 3.43 8.16
CA ASN A 463 14.81 3.33 9.61
C ASN A 463 15.68 2.19 10.18
N GLN A 464 15.72 1.03 9.52
CA GLN A 464 16.58 -0.07 9.95
C GLN A 464 18.06 0.22 9.70
N ILE A 465 18.38 0.91 8.62
CA ILE A 465 19.74 1.36 8.33
C ILE A 465 20.18 2.41 9.36
N GLU A 466 19.32 3.38 9.69
CA GLU A 466 19.55 4.38 10.75
C GLU A 466 19.78 3.72 12.11
N GLN A 467 18.95 2.75 12.49
CA GLN A 467 19.11 2.00 13.75
C GLN A 467 20.45 1.25 13.80
N SER A 468 20.83 0.55 12.73
CA SER A 468 22.11 -0.15 12.67
C SER A 468 23.30 0.79 12.65
N LEU A 469 23.20 1.94 11.98
CA LEU A 469 24.24 2.98 12.01
C LEU A 469 24.37 3.60 13.41
N ALA A 470 23.26 3.86 14.11
CA ALA A 470 23.29 4.36 15.47
C ALA A 470 24.00 3.37 16.42
N GLU A 471 23.79 2.06 16.24
CA GLU A 471 24.49 1.02 16.97
C GLU A 471 25.98 0.97 16.64
N VAL A 472 26.35 1.04 15.35
CA VAL A 472 27.74 1.05 14.88
C VAL A 472 28.53 2.26 15.41
N PHE A 473 27.91 3.43 15.44
CA PHE A 473 28.56 4.67 15.90
C PHE A 473 28.38 4.91 17.41
N ASN A 474 27.77 3.96 18.15
CA ASN A 474 27.48 4.09 19.59
C ASN A 474 26.76 5.40 19.92
N LEU A 475 25.86 5.84 19.01
CA LEU A 475 25.00 6.95 19.29
C LEU A 475 24.03 6.53 20.41
N PRO A 476 23.73 7.39 21.41
CA PRO A 476 22.73 7.06 22.41
C PRO A 476 21.43 6.75 21.68
N GLY A 477 21.09 5.46 21.62
CA GLY A 477 19.90 4.99 20.92
C GLY A 477 18.67 5.56 21.60
N ASP A 478 17.90 6.36 20.89
CA ASP A 478 16.50 6.60 21.23
C ASP A 478 15.78 5.26 21.18
N THR A 479 15.68 4.62 22.33
CA THR A 479 14.74 3.53 22.58
C THR A 479 13.34 4.13 22.57
N MET A 480 12.73 4.17 21.40
CA MET A 480 11.45 4.85 21.13
C MET A 480 10.29 4.38 22.01
N THR A 481 10.35 3.24 22.66
CA THR A 481 9.28 2.71 23.50
C THR A 481 9.44 3.04 24.98
N ALA A 482 10.66 3.10 25.53
CA ALA A 482 10.89 3.50 26.91
C ALA A 482 10.83 5.03 27.10
N ASN A 483 11.03 5.79 26.03
CA ASN A 483 11.07 7.27 26.06
C ASN A 483 9.69 7.92 25.92
N PHE A 484 8.70 7.24 25.33
CA PHE A 484 7.39 7.85 25.09
C PHE A 484 6.64 8.12 26.41
N GLU A 485 6.64 7.16 27.32
CA GLU A 485 6.04 7.29 28.65
C GLU A 485 6.78 8.37 29.49
N GLU A 486 8.11 8.41 29.40
CA GLU A 486 8.91 9.41 30.08
C GLU A 486 8.70 10.82 29.52
N VAL A 487 8.63 10.97 28.20
CA VAL A 487 8.32 12.25 27.53
C VAL A 487 6.91 12.71 27.89
N THR A 488 5.94 11.82 27.90
CA THR A 488 4.56 12.15 28.30
C THR A 488 4.52 12.61 29.75
N ARG A 489 5.15 11.89 30.66
CA ARG A 489 5.21 12.23 32.08
C ARG A 489 5.91 13.56 32.34
N GLN A 490 7.03 13.84 31.65
CA GLN A 490 7.75 15.12 31.73
C GLN A 490 6.91 16.27 31.20
N THR A 491 6.20 16.08 30.10
CA THR A 491 5.33 17.08 29.50
C THR A 491 4.12 17.39 30.39
N GLU A 492 3.47 16.36 30.95
CA GLU A 492 2.39 16.54 31.92
C GLU A 492 2.85 17.26 33.19
N SER A 493 4.05 16.93 33.69
CA SER A 493 4.64 17.62 34.85
C SER A 493 4.87 19.10 34.56
N ALA A 494 5.37 19.45 33.37
CA ALA A 494 5.57 20.81 32.93
C ALA A 494 4.24 21.57 32.79
N ILE A 495 3.22 20.93 32.20
CA ILE A 495 1.87 21.48 32.10
C ILE A 495 1.27 21.76 33.47
N ARG A 496 1.35 20.81 34.40
CA ARG A 496 0.88 21.03 35.80
C ARG A 496 1.61 22.18 36.50
N ALA A 497 2.93 22.29 36.30
CA ALA A 497 3.72 23.39 36.88
C ALA A 497 3.28 24.77 36.35
N VAL A 498 2.96 24.87 35.05
CA VAL A 498 2.46 26.13 34.47
C VAL A 498 1.04 26.44 34.95
N ILE A 499 0.17 25.43 35.08
CA ILE A 499 -1.19 25.60 35.62
C ILE A 499 -1.14 26.00 37.10
N SER A 500 -0.16 25.47 37.87
CA SER A 500 0.01 25.82 39.30
C SER A 500 0.66 27.18 39.56
N GLY A 501 1.00 27.96 38.53
CA GLY A 501 1.42 29.34 38.68
C GLY A 501 2.85 29.66 38.21
N GLN A 502 3.59 28.74 37.65
CA GLN A 502 4.85 29.05 36.99
C GLN A 502 4.60 29.79 35.68
N ARG A 503 5.38 30.83 35.40
CA ARG A 503 5.23 31.65 34.19
C ARG A 503 5.53 30.84 32.91
N TRP A 504 6.51 29.97 32.96
CA TRP A 504 6.90 29.09 31.87
C TRP A 504 7.77 27.93 32.38
N VAL A 505 7.81 26.84 31.62
CA VAL A 505 8.68 25.69 31.87
C VAL A 505 9.34 25.26 30.56
N ASP A 506 10.67 25.03 30.59
CA ASP A 506 11.42 24.46 29.46
C ASP A 506 11.44 22.93 29.56
N LEU A 507 11.06 22.27 28.50
CA LEU A 507 11.24 20.83 28.35
C LEU A 507 12.67 20.50 27.89
N PRO A 508 13.17 19.29 28.13
CA PRO A 508 14.47 18.87 27.61
C PRO A 508 14.56 18.98 26.09
N PRO A 509 15.78 19.16 25.53
CA PRO A 509 15.98 19.11 24.09
C PRO A 509 15.45 17.79 23.51
N ALA A 510 14.69 17.87 22.41
CA ALA A 510 14.02 16.72 21.85
C ALA A 510 13.96 16.77 20.31
N SER A 511 13.81 15.59 19.68
CA SER A 511 13.64 15.46 18.23
C SER A 511 12.37 16.18 17.74
N ALA A 512 12.30 16.46 16.44
CA ALA A 512 11.14 17.14 15.84
C ALA A 512 9.81 16.42 16.12
N THR A 513 9.83 15.08 16.11
CA THR A 513 8.65 14.24 16.40
C THR A 513 8.19 14.40 17.85
N VAL A 514 9.13 14.30 18.80
CA VAL A 514 8.83 14.47 20.23
C VAL A 514 8.32 15.89 20.51
N ARG A 515 8.92 16.92 19.93
CA ARG A 515 8.48 18.30 20.09
C ARG A 515 7.05 18.52 19.57
N ARG A 516 6.68 17.85 18.48
CA ARG A 516 5.31 17.91 17.95
C ARG A 516 4.29 17.36 18.95
N ILE A 517 4.61 16.26 19.61
CA ILE A 517 3.76 15.66 20.65
C ILE A 517 3.66 16.61 21.86
N GLN A 518 4.77 17.18 22.30
CA GLN A 518 4.81 18.15 23.41
C GLN A 518 3.95 19.40 23.12
N HIS A 519 3.97 19.90 21.88
CA HIS A 519 3.10 21.01 21.45
C HIS A 519 1.63 20.62 21.46
N GLU A 520 1.31 19.41 21.02
CA GLU A 520 -0.05 18.90 21.00
C GLU A 520 -0.62 18.74 22.42
N MET A 521 0.16 18.17 23.34
CA MET A 521 -0.24 18.04 24.75
C MET A 521 -0.43 19.41 25.43
N ALA A 522 0.43 20.39 25.13
CA ALA A 522 0.28 21.75 25.65
C ALA A 522 -0.99 22.42 25.12
N ARG A 523 -1.33 22.22 23.84
CA ARG A 523 -2.56 22.74 23.23
C ARG A 523 -3.82 22.11 23.84
N GLN A 524 -3.81 20.79 24.09
CA GLN A 524 -4.92 20.09 24.75
C GLN A 524 -5.16 20.59 26.18
N ALA A 525 -4.11 21.13 26.83
CA ALA A 525 -4.19 21.74 28.14
C ALA A 525 -4.48 23.27 28.08
N GLU A 526 -4.85 23.81 26.90
CA GLU A 526 -5.12 25.23 26.66
C GLU A 526 -3.92 26.15 27.03
N LEU A 527 -2.68 25.66 26.85
CA LEU A 527 -1.46 26.39 27.09
C LEU A 527 -0.72 26.71 25.78
N VAL A 528 -0.03 27.85 25.79
CA VAL A 528 0.80 28.25 24.64
C VAL A 528 2.18 27.59 24.73
N SER A 529 2.71 27.12 23.58
CA SER A 529 4.01 26.49 23.51
C SER A 529 4.80 26.91 22.27
N HIS A 530 6.10 27.21 22.46
CA HIS A 530 7.02 27.53 21.36
C HIS A 530 8.32 26.74 21.43
N SER A 531 8.91 26.47 20.25
CA SER A 531 10.21 25.80 20.17
C SER A 531 11.35 26.82 20.12
N TYR A 532 12.34 26.67 21.00
CA TYR A 532 13.51 27.52 21.11
C TYR A 532 14.81 26.74 20.85
N GLY A 533 15.84 27.44 20.35
CA GLY A 533 17.16 26.87 20.09
C GLY A 533 17.35 26.30 18.68
N LYS A 534 18.56 25.83 18.40
CA LYS A 534 18.94 25.14 17.15
C LYS A 534 19.16 23.66 17.47
N ASP A 535 18.84 22.77 16.52
CA ASP A 535 19.14 21.35 16.66
C ASP A 535 20.68 21.13 16.83
N PRO A 536 21.15 20.26 17.73
CA PRO A 536 20.40 19.25 18.50
C PRO A 536 19.77 19.75 19.82
N ASN A 537 20.03 20.99 20.27
CA ASN A 537 19.61 21.54 21.56
C ASN A 537 18.24 22.23 21.51
N ARG A 538 17.45 21.98 20.47
CA ARG A 538 16.12 22.59 20.30
C ARG A 538 15.11 21.94 21.23
N ARG A 539 14.36 22.79 22.01
CA ARG A 539 13.43 22.38 23.07
C ARG A 539 12.12 23.13 23.00
N VAL A 540 11.08 22.58 23.61
CA VAL A 540 9.77 23.22 23.74
C VAL A 540 9.69 23.97 25.07
N ARG A 541 9.15 25.18 25.05
CA ARG A 541 8.78 25.97 26.23
C ARG A 541 7.27 26.08 26.25
N ILE A 542 6.67 25.75 27.41
CA ILE A 542 5.24 25.87 27.68
C ILE A 542 5.00 27.04 28.60
N PHE A 543 4.01 27.88 28.30
CA PHE A 543 3.64 29.05 29.11
C PHE A 543 2.14 29.30 29.07
N ARG A 544 1.66 30.02 30.07
CA ARG A 544 0.27 30.47 30.17
C ARG A 544 0.11 31.75 29.37
N GLU A 545 -0.99 31.94 28.65
CA GLU A 545 -1.36 33.20 28.04
C GLU A 545 -1.45 34.34 29.06
#